data_99769c0a039746b6606796c5e12f7f37
#
_entry.id   99769c0a039746b6606796c5e12f7f37
#
_cell.length_a   1.000
_cell.length_b   1.000
_cell.length_c   1.000
_cell.angle_alpha   90.00
_cell.angle_beta   90.00
_cell.angle_gamma   90.00
#
_symmetry.space_group_name_H-M   'P 1'
#
loop_
_entity.id
_entity.type
_entity.pdbx_description
1 polymer ?
#
loop_
_entity_poly.entity_id
_entity_poly.type
_entity_poly.pdbx_seq_one_letter_code
_entity_poly.pdbx_strand_id
1 'polypeptide(L)'
;MRRDKYFLGSLERIKTLLSRFNFKGTVNLFGSSVREDYKKTSDIDLAVSTSDKKLVTLLKYELEELPIPYKIDLLDLKEVGEELKKEILNHGKLIWKN
;
A
#
# COMPACT_ATOMS: atom_id res chain seq x y z
N MET A 1 3.41 -3.98 -13.92
CA MET A 1 2.55 -3.38 -12.89
C MET A 1 1.18 -3.08 -13.46
N ARG A 2 0.15 -3.23 -12.66
CA ARG A 2 -1.24 -2.94 -13.01
C ARG A 2 -1.42 -1.49 -13.46
N ARG A 3 -2.17 -1.26 -14.55
CA ARG A 3 -2.31 0.08 -15.16
C ARG A 3 -3.74 0.48 -15.48
N ASP A 4 -4.73 -0.28 -15.04
CA ASP A 4 -6.12 0.08 -15.32
C ASP A 4 -6.49 1.41 -14.63
N LYS A 5 -7.41 2.13 -15.26
CA LYS A 5 -7.80 3.48 -14.88
C LYS A 5 -8.24 3.60 -13.40
N TYR A 6 -9.09 2.67 -12.96
CA TYR A 6 -9.60 2.72 -11.58
C TYR A 6 -8.52 2.43 -10.55
N PHE A 7 -7.59 1.54 -10.89
CA PHE A 7 -6.45 1.24 -10.03
C PHE A 7 -5.52 2.45 -9.88
N LEU A 8 -5.16 3.09 -11.01
CA LEU A 8 -4.29 4.26 -10.98
C LEU A 8 -4.93 5.42 -10.22
N GLY A 9 -6.23 5.62 -10.42
CA GLY A 9 -6.99 6.63 -9.66
C GLY A 9 -7.01 6.34 -8.17
N SER A 10 -7.12 5.06 -7.79
CA SER A 10 -7.09 4.64 -6.39
C SER A 10 -5.72 4.90 -5.76
N LEU A 11 -4.64 4.62 -6.49
CA LEU A 11 -3.28 4.94 -6.01
C LEU A 11 -3.11 6.44 -5.77
N GLU A 12 -3.66 7.28 -6.64
CA GLU A 12 -3.58 8.73 -6.46
C GLU A 12 -4.34 9.18 -5.20
N ARG A 13 -5.48 8.58 -4.92
CA ARG A 13 -6.22 8.86 -3.69
C ARG A 13 -5.46 8.44 -2.44
N ILE A 14 -4.79 7.29 -2.50
CA ILE A 14 -3.94 6.80 -1.41
C ILE A 14 -2.78 7.78 -1.17
N LYS A 15 -2.10 8.20 -2.22
CA LYS A 15 -0.99 9.16 -2.12
C LYS A 15 -1.45 10.50 -1.55
N THR A 16 -2.62 10.98 -1.98
CA THR A 16 -3.20 12.22 -1.46
C THR A 16 -3.48 12.10 0.04
N LEU A 17 -4.01 10.97 0.47
CA LEU A 17 -4.26 10.70 1.89
C LEU A 17 -2.96 10.75 2.70
N LEU A 18 -1.92 10.07 2.23
CA LEU A 18 -0.60 10.05 2.89
C LEU A 18 -0.01 11.47 2.99
N SER A 19 -0.19 12.25 1.94
CA SER A 19 0.26 13.65 1.92
C SER A 19 -0.48 14.49 2.95
N ARG A 20 -1.80 14.31 3.06
CA ARG A 20 -2.62 15.05 4.02
C ARG A 20 -2.23 14.81 5.48
N PHE A 21 -1.82 13.60 5.83
CA PHE A 21 -1.35 13.27 7.15
C PHE A 21 0.12 13.65 7.33
N ASN A 22 0.84 13.98 6.25
CA ASN A 22 2.28 14.12 6.26
C ASN A 22 2.92 12.82 6.82
N PHE A 23 2.48 11.68 6.28
CA PHE A 23 2.87 10.35 6.76
C PHE A 23 4.40 10.20 6.76
N LYS A 24 4.97 9.85 7.92
CA LYS A 24 6.42 9.66 8.09
C LYS A 24 6.75 8.17 7.97
N GLY A 25 7.41 7.82 6.89
CA GLY A 25 7.81 6.43 6.61
C GLY A 25 7.71 6.12 5.14
N THR A 26 7.66 4.84 4.82
CA THR A 26 7.55 4.37 3.44
C THR A 26 6.30 3.53 3.25
N VAL A 27 5.78 3.53 2.04
CA VAL A 27 4.67 2.64 1.64
C VAL A 27 5.04 1.99 0.32
N ASN A 28 5.03 0.67 0.30
CA ASN A 28 5.30 -0.13 -0.88
C ASN A 28 4.04 -0.85 -1.35
N LEU A 29 3.81 -0.81 -2.65
CA LEU A 29 2.80 -1.63 -3.30
C LEU A 29 3.43 -2.99 -3.58
N PHE A 30 2.71 -4.09 -3.32
CA PHE A 30 3.23 -5.43 -3.59
C PHE A 30 2.11 -6.37 -4.03
N GLY A 31 2.44 -7.65 -4.17
CA GLY A 31 1.46 -8.67 -4.54
C GLY A 31 1.04 -8.59 -6.00
N SER A 32 -0.20 -8.98 -6.29
CA SER A 32 -0.70 -9.07 -7.66
C SER A 32 -0.71 -7.74 -8.41
N SER A 33 -0.76 -6.62 -7.69
CA SER A 33 -0.78 -5.29 -8.32
C SER A 33 0.53 -4.93 -9.02
N VAL A 34 1.65 -5.54 -8.63
CA VAL A 34 2.96 -5.32 -9.27
C VAL A 34 3.31 -6.42 -10.25
N ARG A 35 2.58 -7.54 -10.25
CA ARG A 35 2.77 -8.65 -11.18
C ARG A 35 1.81 -8.50 -12.36
N GLU A 36 2.03 -9.30 -13.41
CA GLU A 36 1.16 -9.30 -14.59
C GLU A 36 -0.07 -10.19 -14.44
N ASP A 37 -0.16 -10.96 -13.36
CA ASP A 37 -1.24 -11.93 -13.11
C ASP A 37 -2.41 -11.38 -12.29
N TYR A 38 -2.53 -10.06 -12.20
CA TYR A 38 -3.63 -9.44 -11.46
C TYR A 38 -4.98 -9.66 -12.14
N LYS A 39 -6.03 -9.61 -11.33
CA LYS A 39 -7.43 -9.59 -11.81
C LYS A 39 -8.00 -8.20 -11.50
N LYS A 40 -9.02 -7.78 -12.25
CA LYS A 40 -9.67 -6.47 -12.02
C LYS A 40 -10.23 -6.30 -10.62
N THR A 41 -10.57 -7.42 -9.96
CA THR A 41 -11.10 -7.44 -8.60
C THR A 41 -10.04 -7.71 -7.53
N SER A 42 -8.76 -7.80 -7.94
CA SER A 42 -7.67 -8.04 -6.99
C SER A 42 -7.54 -6.89 -5.99
N ASP A 43 -7.30 -7.25 -4.73
CA ASP A 43 -7.09 -6.29 -3.66
C ASP A 43 -5.81 -5.48 -3.91
N ILE A 44 -5.70 -4.32 -3.28
CA ILE A 44 -4.48 -3.53 -3.28
C ILE A 44 -3.71 -3.90 -2.02
N ASP A 45 -2.51 -4.43 -2.21
CA ASP A 45 -1.64 -4.84 -1.09
C ASP A 45 -0.57 -3.78 -0.84
N LEU A 46 -0.56 -3.23 0.35
CA LEU A 46 0.39 -2.20 0.77
C LEU A 46 1.18 -2.66 1.97
N ALA A 47 2.46 -2.34 1.98
CA ALA A 47 3.34 -2.60 3.11
C ALA A 47 3.94 -1.28 3.59
N VAL A 48 3.80 -1.01 4.88
CA VAL A 48 4.24 0.25 5.47
C VAL A 48 5.42 0.03 6.40
N SER A 49 6.36 0.95 6.40
CA SER A 49 7.43 1.00 7.38
C SER A 49 7.44 2.39 8.01
N THR A 50 7.21 2.45 9.31
CA THR A 50 7.23 3.69 10.08
C THR A 50 7.72 3.40 11.49
N SER A 51 8.30 4.38 12.14
CA SER A 51 8.75 4.26 13.53
C SER A 51 7.61 4.37 14.54
N ASP A 52 6.43 4.81 14.09
CA ASP A 52 5.27 5.02 14.97
C ASP A 52 4.13 4.06 14.64
N LYS A 53 3.92 3.06 15.50
CA LYS A 53 2.84 2.08 15.33
C LYS A 53 1.44 2.71 15.30
N LYS A 54 1.26 3.85 15.96
CA LYS A 54 -0.03 4.54 15.97
C LYS A 54 -0.40 5.02 14.57
N LEU A 55 0.62 5.41 13.78
CA LEU A 55 0.41 5.81 12.39
C LEU A 55 -0.08 4.66 11.53
N VAL A 56 0.36 3.44 11.79
CA VAL A 56 -0.10 2.26 11.05
C VAL A 56 -1.59 2.04 11.29
N THR A 57 -2.01 2.09 12.53
CA THR A 57 -3.44 1.91 12.90
C THR A 57 -4.31 3.02 12.30
N LEU A 58 -3.85 4.26 12.40
CA LEU A 58 -4.56 5.40 11.85
C LEU A 58 -4.67 5.29 10.32
N LEU A 59 -3.59 4.93 9.66
CA LEU A 59 -3.56 4.77 8.22
C LEU A 59 -4.53 3.67 7.77
N LYS A 60 -4.55 2.55 8.48
CA LYS A 60 -5.47 1.45 8.18
C LYS A 60 -6.93 1.91 8.24
N TYR A 61 -7.29 2.64 9.29
CA TYR A 61 -8.63 3.19 9.46
C TYR A 61 -8.98 4.14 8.31
N GLU A 62 -8.08 5.07 7.99
CA GLU A 62 -8.31 6.07 6.94
C GLU A 62 -8.38 5.46 5.55
N LEU A 63 -7.61 4.40 5.29
CA LEU A 63 -7.68 3.69 4.01
C LEU A 63 -9.02 2.99 3.83
N GLU A 64 -9.59 2.46 4.90
CA GLU A 64 -10.91 1.82 4.87
C GLU A 64 -12.03 2.81 4.52
N GLU A 65 -11.84 4.10 4.84
CA GLU A 65 -12.80 5.15 4.56
C GLU A 65 -12.67 5.75 3.16
N LEU A 66 -11.64 5.40 2.41
CA LEU A 66 -11.47 5.94 1.06
C LEU A 66 -12.53 5.39 0.10
N PRO A 67 -13.13 6.25 -0.73
CA PRO A 67 -14.14 5.82 -1.72
C PRO A 67 -13.47 5.21 -2.96
N ILE A 68 -12.86 4.05 -2.81
CA ILE A 68 -12.20 3.33 -3.91
C ILE A 68 -12.85 1.95 -4.09
N PRO A 69 -12.86 1.40 -5.29
CA PRO A 69 -13.54 0.13 -5.57
C PRO A 69 -12.71 -1.12 -5.25
N TYR A 70 -11.73 -1.01 -4.37
CA TYR A 70 -10.85 -2.12 -4.01
C TYR A 70 -10.74 -2.25 -2.50
N LYS A 71 -10.61 -3.47 -2.03
CA LYS A 71 -10.18 -3.72 -0.66
C LYS A 71 -8.69 -3.44 -0.58
N ILE A 72 -8.26 -2.83 0.51
CA ILE A 72 -6.85 -2.57 0.76
C ILE A 72 -6.39 -3.43 1.93
N ASP A 73 -5.35 -4.23 1.68
CA ASP A 73 -4.65 -4.96 2.72
C ASP A 73 -3.40 -4.21 3.10
N LEU A 74 -3.27 -3.83 4.36
CA LEU A 74 -2.12 -3.09 4.85
C LEU A 74 -1.32 -3.96 5.81
N LEU A 75 -0.04 -4.19 5.49
CA LEU A 75 0.88 -4.92 6.34
C LEU A 75 1.93 -3.97 6.92
N ASP A 76 2.35 -4.24 8.15
CA ASP A 76 3.50 -3.57 8.77
C ASP A 76 4.74 -4.39 8.45
N LEU A 77 5.70 -3.83 7.71
CA LEU A 77 6.94 -4.53 7.34
C LEU A 77 7.73 -5.04 8.54
N LYS A 78 7.57 -4.44 9.69
CA LYS A 78 8.26 -4.87 10.91
C LYS A 78 7.68 -6.15 11.50
N GLU A 79 6.46 -6.51 11.11
CA GLU A 79 5.75 -7.66 11.66
C GLU A 79 5.66 -8.85 10.72
N VAL A 80 6.13 -8.72 9.48
CA VAL A 80 6.12 -9.82 8.52
C VAL A 80 7.41 -10.65 8.63
N GLY A 81 7.36 -11.90 8.22
CA GLY A 81 8.54 -12.77 8.17
C GLY A 81 9.56 -12.30 7.14
N GLU A 82 10.81 -12.75 7.30
CA GLU A 82 11.93 -12.32 6.46
C GLU A 82 11.71 -12.61 4.96
N GLU A 83 11.11 -13.75 4.63
CA GLU A 83 10.89 -14.11 3.22
C GLU A 83 9.93 -13.14 2.55
N LEU A 84 8.82 -12.83 3.20
CA LEU A 84 7.84 -11.88 2.67
C LEU A 84 8.42 -10.48 2.61
N LYS A 85 9.19 -10.10 3.62
CA LYS A 85 9.86 -8.80 3.65
C LYS A 85 10.80 -8.63 2.45
N LYS A 86 11.61 -9.66 2.16
CA LYS A 86 12.51 -9.64 1.00
C LYS A 86 11.73 -9.55 -0.31
N GLU A 87 10.64 -10.30 -0.43
CA GLU A 87 9.78 -10.27 -1.61
C GLU A 87 9.23 -8.86 -1.84
N ILE A 88 8.72 -8.22 -0.79
CA ILE A 88 8.15 -6.88 -0.87
C ILE A 88 9.23 -5.86 -1.27
N LEU A 89 10.39 -5.91 -0.63
CA LEU A 89 11.46 -4.94 -0.88
C LEU A 89 12.12 -5.14 -2.24
N ASN A 90 12.20 -6.38 -2.74
CA ASN A 90 12.87 -6.67 -4.02
C ASN A 90 11.95 -6.52 -5.21
N HIS A 91 10.67 -6.87 -5.07
CA HIS A 91 9.71 -6.92 -6.18
C HIS A 91 8.54 -5.94 -6.06
N GLY A 92 8.36 -5.35 -4.89
CA GLY A 92 7.35 -4.33 -4.69
C GLY A 92 7.74 -2.99 -5.31
N LYS A 93 6.81 -2.07 -5.32
CA LYS A 93 7.04 -0.72 -5.83
C LYS A 93 6.81 0.31 -4.73
N LEU A 94 7.82 1.14 -4.49
CA LEU A 94 7.71 2.24 -3.53
C LEU A 94 6.76 3.29 -4.10
N ILE A 95 5.69 3.59 -3.38
CA ILE A 95 4.72 4.62 -3.79
C ILE A 95 4.76 5.86 -2.90
N TRP A 96 5.40 5.77 -1.75
CA TRP A 96 5.51 6.89 -0.82
C TRP A 96 6.78 6.78 0.01
N LYS A 97 7.45 7.91 0.18
CA LYS A 97 8.62 8.01 1.05
C LYS A 97 8.68 9.41 1.63
N ASN A 98 8.81 9.50 2.95
CA ASN A 98 8.94 10.78 3.62
C ASN A 98 9.83 10.68 4.87
#